data_3f16a6106aa90cbb4d7d602619908943
#
_entry.id   3f16a6106aa90cbb4d7d602619908943
#
_cell.length_a   1.000
_cell.length_b   1.000
_cell.length_c   1.000
_cell.angle_alpha   90.00
_cell.angle_beta   90.00
_cell.angle_gamma   90.00
#
_symmetry.space_group_name_H-M   'P 1'
#
loop_
_entity.id
_entity.type
_entity.pdbx_description
1 polymer ?
#
loop_
_entity_poly.entity_id
_entity_poly.type
_entity_poly.pdbx_seq_one_letter_code
_entity_poly.pdbx_strand_id
1 'polypeptide(L)'
;MTVRFGLLGAGRIGKVHARAVASNADARLVAVVDAFDKAAQELAGAYGAEVRTIDAIAASADVDAVIICTPTDTHADLIEQFARAGKAIFCEKPIDLDVERVKQCLKTVEETGATLMVGFNRRFDPHFAAVRQAIDDGAIGEVEMVSITSRDPGPPPVGYIRRSGGIFRDMTIHDFDMARFLLGEEPAKVSAHASVLVDKEIGAAGDFDSVSVILETASGRQCVISNSRRATYGYDQRIEVHGSKGMVAAENQRPVSIEVANASGYTRPPLHDFFMTRYTEAYANEIAGFIEAMAKGAKATPSGRDGLAALALADAALKSATEGRVVEVKIG
;
A
#
# COMPACT_ATOMS: atom_id res chain seq x y z
N MET A 1 21.39 15.73 4.77
CA MET A 1 20.61 16.35 5.90
C MET A 1 19.78 15.24 6.52
N THR A 2 19.93 14.97 7.81
CA THR A 2 19.17 13.89 8.44
C THR A 2 17.74 14.34 8.73
N VAL A 3 16.75 13.64 8.15
CA VAL A 3 15.32 13.89 8.36
C VAL A 3 14.88 13.28 9.69
N ARG A 4 14.24 14.10 10.54
CA ARG A 4 13.78 13.72 11.88
C ARG A 4 12.30 13.39 11.85
N PHE A 5 11.97 12.12 12.13
CA PHE A 5 10.64 11.59 12.03
C PHE A 5 9.91 11.50 13.36
N GLY A 6 8.63 11.91 13.37
CA GLY A 6 7.64 11.50 14.36
C GLY A 6 6.82 10.32 13.83
N LEU A 7 6.63 9.27 14.62
CA LEU A 7 5.84 8.09 14.26
C LEU A 7 4.54 8.04 15.07
N LEU A 8 3.41 8.01 14.39
CA LEU A 8 2.08 7.94 14.96
C LEU A 8 1.52 6.52 14.76
N GLY A 9 1.37 5.79 15.85
CA GLY A 9 0.95 4.38 15.83
C GLY A 9 2.13 3.41 15.96
N ALA A 10 2.28 2.75 17.11
CA ALA A 10 3.32 1.77 17.43
C ALA A 10 2.88 0.32 17.21
N GLY A 11 1.84 0.12 16.38
CA GLY A 11 1.33 -1.19 15.99
C GLY A 11 2.25 -1.94 15.04
N ARG A 12 1.73 -2.99 14.40
CA ARG A 12 2.50 -3.85 13.49
C ARG A 12 3.19 -3.06 12.38
N ILE A 13 2.46 -2.21 11.67
CA ILE A 13 3.02 -1.44 10.56
C ILE A 13 3.93 -0.30 11.05
N GLY A 14 3.64 0.32 12.19
CA GLY A 14 4.52 1.30 12.81
C GLY A 14 5.90 0.74 13.14
N LYS A 15 5.98 -0.53 13.61
CA LYS A 15 7.26 -1.23 13.84
C LYS A 15 8.02 -1.49 12.55
N VAL A 16 7.32 -1.75 11.44
CA VAL A 16 7.95 -1.90 10.11
C VAL A 16 8.55 -0.59 9.65
N HIS A 17 7.82 0.52 9.74
CA HIS A 17 8.33 1.84 9.37
C HIS A 17 9.43 2.34 10.30
N ALA A 18 9.35 2.09 11.61
CA ALA A 18 10.45 2.42 12.53
C ALA A 18 11.77 1.73 12.12
N ARG A 19 11.69 0.46 11.69
CA ARG A 19 12.85 -0.27 11.16
C ARG A 19 13.33 0.34 9.85
N ALA A 20 12.44 0.70 8.93
CA ALA A 20 12.78 1.33 7.66
C ALA A 20 13.50 2.68 7.88
N VAL A 21 12.99 3.52 8.79
CA VAL A 21 13.67 4.76 9.20
C VAL A 21 15.05 4.47 9.77
N ALA A 22 15.17 3.52 10.69
CA ALA A 22 16.46 3.19 11.33
C ALA A 22 17.49 2.58 10.37
N SER A 23 17.06 1.99 9.26
CA SER A 23 17.95 1.45 8.23
C SER A 23 18.50 2.51 7.27
N ASN A 24 17.98 3.75 7.31
CA ASN A 24 18.39 4.83 6.42
C ASN A 24 19.33 5.80 7.15
N ALA A 25 20.53 6.03 6.59
CA ALA A 25 21.54 6.91 7.18
C ALA A 25 21.11 8.39 7.25
N ASP A 26 20.17 8.79 6.39
CA ASP A 26 19.64 10.15 6.32
C ASP A 26 18.32 10.31 7.08
N ALA A 27 17.96 9.35 7.94
CA ALA A 27 16.74 9.37 8.74
C ALA A 27 17.00 9.08 10.22
N ARG A 28 16.16 9.66 11.08
CA ARG A 28 16.15 9.36 12.51
C ARG A 28 14.75 9.43 13.08
N LEU A 29 14.36 8.44 13.86
CA LEU A 29 13.13 8.48 14.65
C LEU A 29 13.41 9.29 15.92
N VAL A 30 12.66 10.38 16.14
CA VAL A 30 12.85 11.28 17.32
C VAL A 30 11.65 11.28 18.25
N ALA A 31 10.46 10.96 17.75
CA ALA A 31 9.24 10.93 18.56
C ALA A 31 8.34 9.76 18.15
N VAL A 32 7.62 9.20 19.13
CA VAL A 32 6.61 8.16 18.94
C VAL A 32 5.37 8.51 19.75
N VAL A 33 4.20 8.26 19.19
CA VAL A 33 2.91 8.31 19.89
C VAL A 33 2.07 7.09 19.55
N ASP A 34 1.36 6.57 20.54
CA ASP A 34 0.34 5.52 20.37
C ASP A 34 -0.74 5.71 21.44
N ALA A 35 -1.95 5.25 21.18
CA ALA A 35 -3.04 5.24 22.16
C ALA A 35 -2.73 4.31 23.36
N PHE A 36 -1.82 3.35 23.17
CA PHE A 36 -1.32 2.45 24.21
C PHE A 36 0.09 2.86 24.63
N ASP A 37 0.21 3.53 25.76
CA ASP A 37 1.47 4.06 26.29
C ASP A 37 2.61 3.02 26.29
N LYS A 38 2.31 1.78 26.65
CA LYS A 38 3.29 0.70 26.67
C LYS A 38 3.89 0.44 25.29
N ALA A 39 3.05 0.42 24.23
CA ALA A 39 3.52 0.21 22.87
C ALA A 39 4.40 1.38 22.40
N ALA A 40 4.00 2.62 22.72
CA ALA A 40 4.80 3.80 22.44
C ALA A 40 6.16 3.77 23.13
N GLN A 41 6.20 3.43 24.44
CA GLN A 41 7.43 3.35 25.24
C GLN A 41 8.38 2.25 24.73
N GLU A 42 7.86 1.06 24.42
CA GLU A 42 8.65 -0.05 23.87
C GLU A 42 9.29 0.34 22.54
N LEU A 43 8.52 0.95 21.64
CA LEU A 43 9.03 1.34 20.32
C LEU A 43 10.00 2.52 20.42
N ALA A 44 9.68 3.55 21.20
CA ALA A 44 10.56 4.70 21.43
C ALA A 44 11.89 4.26 22.04
N GLY A 45 11.86 3.41 23.08
CA GLY A 45 13.06 2.88 23.73
C GLY A 45 13.96 2.07 22.80
N ALA A 46 13.37 1.29 21.86
CA ALA A 46 14.12 0.49 20.89
C ALA A 46 14.93 1.34 19.89
N TYR A 47 14.50 2.57 19.61
CA TYR A 47 15.14 3.46 18.63
C TYR A 47 15.71 4.75 19.22
N GLY A 48 15.73 4.92 20.54
CA GLY A 48 16.23 6.11 21.22
C GLY A 48 15.38 7.36 20.91
N ALA A 49 14.08 7.18 20.70
CA ALA A 49 13.11 8.25 20.49
C ALA A 49 12.37 8.58 21.81
N GLU A 50 11.64 9.69 21.82
CA GLU A 50 10.82 10.10 22.95
C GLU A 50 9.34 9.78 22.71
N VAL A 51 8.61 9.44 23.78
CA VAL A 51 7.15 9.39 23.71
C VAL A 51 6.63 10.81 23.86
N ARG A 52 5.84 11.28 22.88
CA ARG A 52 5.26 12.63 22.85
C ARG A 52 3.78 12.56 22.48
N THR A 53 3.02 13.59 22.79
CA THR A 53 1.64 13.74 22.29
C THR A 53 1.64 14.17 20.81
N ILE A 54 0.52 13.97 20.10
CA ILE A 54 0.34 14.40 18.71
C ILE A 54 0.59 15.90 18.59
N ASP A 55 0.02 16.72 19.47
CA ASP A 55 0.18 18.17 19.45
C ASP A 55 1.62 18.59 19.71
N ALA A 56 2.32 17.91 20.63
CA ALA A 56 3.74 18.16 20.89
C ALA A 56 4.60 17.83 19.65
N ILE A 57 4.31 16.75 18.92
CA ILE A 57 4.99 16.41 17.66
C ILE A 57 4.71 17.47 16.60
N ALA A 58 3.45 17.91 16.46
CA ALA A 58 3.05 18.92 15.47
C ALA A 58 3.75 20.28 15.71
N ALA A 59 3.85 20.71 16.98
CA ALA A 59 4.46 21.98 17.36
C ALA A 59 6.00 21.94 17.40
N SER A 60 6.61 20.75 17.31
CA SER A 60 8.04 20.60 17.57
C SER A 60 8.91 21.04 16.40
N ALA A 61 9.96 21.84 16.65
CA ALA A 61 10.94 22.24 15.66
C ALA A 61 11.98 21.15 15.35
N ASP A 62 12.06 20.10 16.17
CA ASP A 62 12.97 18.97 15.97
C ASP A 62 12.32 17.78 15.24
N VAL A 63 11.10 17.93 14.72
CA VAL A 63 10.42 16.98 13.84
C VAL A 63 10.23 17.61 12.46
N ASP A 64 10.79 17.01 11.42
CA ASP A 64 10.70 17.47 10.04
C ASP A 64 9.53 16.82 9.30
N ALA A 65 9.28 15.54 9.58
CA ALA A 65 8.26 14.75 8.93
C ALA A 65 7.56 13.80 9.91
N VAL A 66 6.36 13.36 9.55
CA VAL A 66 5.62 12.35 10.32
C VAL A 66 5.27 11.14 9.46
N ILE A 67 5.20 9.97 10.12
CA ILE A 67 4.69 8.73 9.55
C ILE A 67 3.41 8.36 10.29
N ILE A 68 2.29 8.33 9.59
CA ILE A 68 0.96 8.04 10.15
C ILE A 68 0.66 6.56 9.92
N CYS A 69 0.62 5.79 11.00
CA CYS A 69 0.37 4.34 11.07
C CYS A 69 -0.77 4.01 12.04
N THR A 70 -1.60 4.96 12.34
CA THR A 70 -2.77 4.85 13.22
C THR A 70 -3.93 4.12 12.52
N PRO A 71 -5.09 3.86 13.13
CA PRO A 71 -6.25 3.37 12.40
C PRO A 71 -6.72 4.33 11.30
N THR A 72 -7.26 3.76 10.21
CA THR A 72 -7.64 4.50 8.99
C THR A 72 -8.56 5.70 9.25
N ASP A 73 -9.50 5.57 10.18
CA ASP A 73 -10.47 6.60 10.57
C ASP A 73 -9.84 7.86 11.22
N THR A 74 -8.53 7.84 11.45
CA THR A 74 -7.78 8.98 11.98
C THR A 74 -6.84 9.63 10.94
N HIS A 75 -6.61 8.97 9.80
CA HIS A 75 -5.57 9.40 8.87
C HIS A 75 -5.84 10.79 8.29
N ALA A 76 -7.05 11.04 7.77
CA ALA A 76 -7.36 12.30 7.13
C ALA A 76 -7.22 13.50 8.08
N ASP A 77 -7.69 13.38 9.34
CA ASP A 77 -7.58 14.45 10.34
C ASP A 77 -6.12 14.71 10.73
N LEU A 78 -5.32 13.66 10.88
CA LEU A 78 -3.90 13.78 11.17
C LEU A 78 -3.12 14.38 10.01
N ILE A 79 -3.40 13.98 8.77
CA ILE A 79 -2.80 14.60 7.57
C ILE A 79 -3.07 16.11 7.58
N GLU A 80 -4.31 16.54 7.79
CA GLU A 80 -4.65 17.95 7.83
C GLU A 80 -3.96 18.70 8.97
N GLN A 81 -3.89 18.10 10.17
CA GLN A 81 -3.21 18.70 11.32
C GLN A 81 -1.73 18.94 11.03
N PHE A 82 -1.02 17.92 10.53
CA PHE A 82 0.40 18.03 10.25
C PHE A 82 0.71 18.88 9.00
N ALA A 83 -0.18 18.90 8.00
CA ALA A 83 -0.09 19.81 6.86
C ALA A 83 -0.13 21.26 7.33
N ARG A 84 -1.10 21.63 8.18
CA ARG A 84 -1.19 22.98 8.78
C ARG A 84 0.00 23.33 9.70
N ALA A 85 0.63 22.31 10.30
CA ALA A 85 1.85 22.47 11.09
C ALA A 85 3.14 22.56 10.25
N GLY A 86 3.03 22.50 8.92
CA GLY A 86 4.16 22.60 8.00
C GLY A 86 5.09 21.39 8.01
N LYS A 87 4.60 20.20 8.41
CA LYS A 87 5.37 18.96 8.40
C LYS A 87 5.17 18.23 7.08
N ALA A 88 6.22 17.53 6.61
CA ALA A 88 6.05 16.53 5.56
C ALA A 88 5.37 15.28 6.13
N ILE A 89 4.56 14.62 5.31
CA ILE A 89 3.66 13.57 5.78
C ILE A 89 3.81 12.32 4.91
N PHE A 90 4.16 11.23 5.55
CA PHE A 90 3.98 9.90 5.02
C PHE A 90 2.76 9.28 5.72
N CYS A 91 1.79 8.80 4.98
CA CYS A 91 0.58 8.20 5.54
C CYS A 91 0.34 6.81 4.97
N GLU A 92 0.11 5.83 5.85
CA GLU A 92 -0.37 4.52 5.44
C GLU A 92 -1.71 4.60 4.70
N LYS A 93 -1.92 3.66 3.79
CA LYS A 93 -3.16 3.53 3.03
C LYS A 93 -4.28 2.88 3.88
N PRO A 94 -5.55 3.14 3.54
CA PRO A 94 -6.05 4.27 2.75
C PRO A 94 -6.04 5.57 3.55
N ILE A 95 -6.11 6.71 2.87
CA ILE A 95 -6.21 8.03 3.54
C ILE A 95 -7.48 8.13 4.38
N ASP A 96 -8.59 7.62 3.85
CA ASP A 96 -9.89 7.47 4.51
C ASP A 96 -10.69 6.39 3.76
N LEU A 97 -11.81 5.94 4.32
CA LEU A 97 -12.76 5.05 3.66
C LEU A 97 -13.84 5.80 2.86
N ASP A 98 -13.93 7.11 3.02
CA ASP A 98 -14.87 8.00 2.32
C ASP A 98 -14.14 8.86 1.29
N VAL A 99 -14.50 8.72 0.01
CA VAL A 99 -13.91 9.46 -1.12
C VAL A 99 -14.04 10.97 -0.93
N GLU A 100 -15.18 11.48 -0.43
CA GLU A 100 -15.38 12.91 -0.23
C GLU A 100 -14.52 13.43 0.94
N ARG A 101 -14.34 12.64 1.99
CA ARG A 101 -13.39 12.98 3.08
C ARG A 101 -11.95 13.05 2.59
N VAL A 102 -11.55 12.11 1.71
CA VAL A 102 -10.23 12.17 1.07
C VAL A 102 -10.06 13.45 0.24
N LYS A 103 -11.05 13.83 -0.58
CA LYS A 103 -10.99 15.07 -1.37
C LYS A 103 -10.84 16.31 -0.49
N GLN A 104 -11.57 16.38 0.62
CA GLN A 104 -11.44 17.48 1.60
C GLN A 104 -10.04 17.53 2.21
N CYS A 105 -9.49 16.39 2.60
CA CYS A 105 -8.15 16.26 3.13
C CYS A 105 -7.11 16.74 2.10
N LEU A 106 -7.21 16.30 0.85
CA LEU A 106 -6.28 16.69 -0.21
C LEU A 106 -6.34 18.18 -0.55
N LYS A 107 -7.50 18.81 -0.41
CA LYS A 107 -7.63 20.27 -0.53
C LYS A 107 -6.79 20.98 0.54
N THR A 108 -6.82 20.53 1.79
CA THR A 108 -5.96 21.09 2.85
C THR A 108 -4.47 20.91 2.53
N VAL A 109 -4.08 19.72 2.02
CA VAL A 109 -2.70 19.45 1.61
C VAL A 109 -2.25 20.41 0.49
N GLU A 110 -3.13 20.64 -0.48
CA GLU A 110 -2.87 21.60 -1.59
C GLU A 110 -2.77 23.04 -1.09
N GLU A 111 -3.70 23.49 -0.26
CA GLU A 111 -3.73 24.84 0.31
C GLU A 111 -2.48 25.16 1.17
N THR A 112 -1.96 24.16 1.88
CA THR A 112 -0.76 24.32 2.73
C THR A 112 0.55 24.10 1.97
N GLY A 113 0.50 23.49 0.78
CA GLY A 113 1.68 23.07 0.03
C GLY A 113 2.47 21.95 0.71
N ALA A 114 1.85 21.20 1.63
CA ALA A 114 2.51 20.13 2.37
C ALA A 114 2.89 18.97 1.44
N THR A 115 4.05 18.36 1.68
CA THR A 115 4.46 17.12 1.03
C THR A 115 3.67 15.96 1.64
N LEU A 116 2.87 15.27 0.84
CA LEU A 116 2.14 14.05 1.23
C LEU A 116 2.54 12.88 0.33
N MET A 117 2.97 11.78 0.93
CA MET A 117 3.18 10.49 0.28
C MET A 117 2.28 9.42 0.94
N VAL A 118 1.68 8.56 0.13
CA VAL A 118 0.80 7.48 0.60
C VAL A 118 1.54 6.14 0.52
N GLY A 119 1.43 5.30 1.55
CA GLY A 119 2.14 4.03 1.72
C GLY A 119 1.70 2.92 0.77
N PHE A 120 1.87 3.10 -0.54
CA PHE A 120 1.77 2.03 -1.54
C PHE A 120 3.14 1.41 -1.78
N ASN A 121 3.62 0.69 -0.80
CA ASN A 121 4.95 0.09 -0.74
C ASN A 121 5.31 -0.78 -1.94
N ARG A 122 4.33 -1.37 -2.64
CA ARG A 122 4.59 -2.26 -3.78
C ARG A 122 5.27 -1.55 -4.95
N ARG A 123 5.06 -0.24 -5.15
CA ARG A 123 5.79 0.53 -6.19
C ARG A 123 7.30 0.59 -5.93
N PHE A 124 7.73 0.34 -4.69
CA PHE A 124 9.12 0.35 -4.23
C PHE A 124 9.71 -1.05 -4.05
N ASP A 125 8.91 -2.11 -4.29
CA ASP A 125 9.41 -3.47 -4.32
C ASP A 125 10.41 -3.62 -5.48
N PRO A 126 11.64 -4.12 -5.27
CA PRO A 126 12.66 -4.19 -6.32
C PRO A 126 12.21 -4.94 -7.57
N HIS A 127 11.41 -6.01 -7.39
CA HIS A 127 10.94 -6.82 -8.51
C HIS A 127 9.85 -6.10 -9.30
N PHE A 128 8.91 -5.43 -8.61
CA PHE A 128 7.83 -4.69 -9.27
C PHE A 128 8.35 -3.37 -9.87
N ALA A 129 9.31 -2.73 -9.23
CA ALA A 129 10.00 -1.57 -9.79
C ALA A 129 10.77 -1.95 -11.07
N ALA A 130 11.41 -3.13 -11.10
CA ALA A 130 12.07 -3.63 -12.31
C ALA A 130 11.09 -3.94 -13.45
N VAL A 131 9.87 -4.43 -13.13
CA VAL A 131 8.80 -4.57 -14.14
C VAL A 131 8.44 -3.20 -14.73
N ARG A 132 8.25 -2.19 -13.88
CA ARG A 132 7.96 -0.82 -14.34
C ARG A 132 9.10 -0.28 -15.18
N GLN A 133 10.35 -0.44 -14.77
CA GLN A 133 11.52 0.00 -15.53
C GLN A 133 11.57 -0.64 -16.93
N ALA A 134 11.29 -1.94 -17.03
CA ALA A 134 11.26 -2.64 -18.33
C ALA A 134 10.16 -2.07 -19.26
N ILE A 135 9.03 -1.63 -18.70
CA ILE A 135 7.98 -0.93 -19.46
C ILE A 135 8.49 0.44 -19.94
N ASP A 136 9.09 1.22 -19.04
CA ASP A 136 9.59 2.57 -19.35
C ASP A 136 10.73 2.55 -20.38
N ASP A 137 11.57 1.51 -20.36
CA ASP A 137 12.64 1.28 -21.35
C ASP A 137 12.09 0.78 -22.72
N GLY A 138 10.79 0.52 -22.83
CA GLY A 138 10.14 0.04 -24.05
C GLY A 138 10.47 -1.41 -24.39
N ALA A 139 10.97 -2.21 -23.44
CA ALA A 139 11.41 -3.59 -23.66
C ALA A 139 10.28 -4.52 -24.17
N ILE A 140 9.04 -4.24 -23.77
CA ILE A 140 7.86 -5.02 -24.17
C ILE A 140 6.96 -4.28 -25.18
N GLY A 141 7.36 -3.08 -25.63
CA GLY A 141 6.54 -2.23 -26.49
C GLY A 141 5.40 -1.56 -25.75
N GLU A 142 4.26 -1.36 -26.41
CA GLU A 142 3.06 -0.79 -25.80
C GLU A 142 2.41 -1.80 -24.85
N VAL A 143 2.04 -1.34 -23.66
CA VAL A 143 1.31 -2.19 -22.68
C VAL A 143 -0.10 -2.47 -23.19
N GLU A 144 -0.49 -3.74 -23.17
CA GLU A 144 -1.80 -4.22 -23.63
C GLU A 144 -2.60 -4.81 -22.46
N MET A 145 -2.00 -5.73 -21.71
CA MET A 145 -2.66 -6.46 -20.62
C MET A 145 -1.76 -6.56 -19.39
N VAL A 146 -2.36 -6.44 -18.21
CA VAL A 146 -1.71 -6.65 -16.90
C VAL A 146 -2.45 -7.76 -16.15
N SER A 147 -1.72 -8.69 -15.55
CA SER A 147 -2.28 -9.72 -14.66
C SER A 147 -1.65 -9.59 -13.29
N ILE A 148 -2.48 -9.46 -12.25
CA ILE A 148 -2.04 -9.35 -10.84
C ILE A 148 -2.67 -10.48 -10.03
N THR A 149 -1.84 -11.23 -9.32
CA THR A 149 -2.29 -12.22 -8.33
C THR A 149 -1.80 -11.81 -6.96
N SER A 150 -2.71 -11.63 -6.01
CA SER A 150 -2.39 -11.34 -4.62
C SER A 150 -3.20 -12.24 -3.70
N ARG A 151 -2.52 -13.09 -2.90
CA ARG A 151 -3.18 -14.01 -1.98
C ARG A 151 -2.47 -14.00 -0.64
N ASP A 152 -3.24 -13.80 0.41
CA ASP A 152 -2.75 -13.85 1.78
C ASP A 152 -2.64 -15.30 2.28
N PRO A 153 -1.71 -15.63 3.18
CA PRO A 153 -1.59 -16.98 3.72
C PRO A 153 -2.80 -17.39 4.58
N GLY A 154 -3.51 -16.43 5.13
CA GLY A 154 -4.74 -16.62 5.91
C GLY A 154 -5.48 -15.31 6.14
N PRO A 155 -6.79 -15.38 6.48
CA PRO A 155 -7.59 -14.19 6.68
C PRO A 155 -7.20 -13.45 7.97
N PRO A 156 -7.37 -12.12 8.02
CA PRO A 156 -7.23 -11.36 9.26
C PRO A 156 -8.40 -11.66 10.22
N PRO A 157 -8.26 -11.32 11.52
CA PRO A 157 -9.35 -11.47 12.48
C PRO A 157 -10.61 -10.71 12.04
N VAL A 158 -11.81 -11.29 12.28
CA VAL A 158 -13.11 -10.71 11.90
C VAL A 158 -13.31 -9.29 12.46
N GLY A 159 -12.82 -9.03 13.68
CA GLY A 159 -12.87 -7.68 14.28
C GLY A 159 -12.08 -6.62 13.49
N TYR A 160 -11.02 -7.02 12.79
CA TYR A 160 -10.29 -6.14 11.87
C TYR A 160 -11.09 -5.91 10.58
N ILE A 161 -11.67 -6.96 9.98
CA ILE A 161 -12.46 -6.88 8.74
C ILE A 161 -13.56 -5.83 8.85
N ARG A 162 -14.27 -5.79 9.98
CA ARG A 162 -15.35 -4.83 10.22
C ARG A 162 -14.93 -3.35 10.16
N ARG A 163 -13.64 -3.06 10.33
CA ARG A 163 -13.09 -1.70 10.38
C ARG A 163 -12.18 -1.37 9.20
N SER A 164 -11.71 -2.38 8.48
CA SER A 164 -10.78 -2.19 7.37
C SER A 164 -11.41 -1.68 6.08
N GLY A 165 -12.74 -1.65 5.99
CA GLY A 165 -13.47 -1.29 4.78
C GLY A 165 -13.66 -2.45 3.79
N GLY A 166 -13.34 -3.69 4.20
CA GLY A 166 -13.52 -4.90 3.40
C GLY A 166 -12.38 -5.16 2.43
N ILE A 167 -12.45 -6.30 1.71
CA ILE A 167 -11.36 -6.79 0.87
C ILE A 167 -10.90 -5.78 -0.19
N PHE A 168 -11.82 -5.04 -0.80
CA PHE A 168 -11.48 -4.08 -1.87
C PHE A 168 -10.67 -2.88 -1.37
N ARG A 169 -11.01 -2.33 -0.17
CA ARG A 169 -10.34 -1.16 0.42
C ARG A 169 -9.13 -1.52 1.28
N ASP A 170 -9.03 -2.79 1.72
CA ASP A 170 -7.94 -3.25 2.58
C ASP A 170 -6.83 -3.96 1.77
N MET A 171 -7.20 -4.97 0.97
CA MET A 171 -6.29 -5.83 0.23
C MET A 171 -6.14 -5.41 -1.23
N THR A 172 -7.26 -5.39 -1.99
CA THR A 172 -7.24 -5.12 -3.44
C THR A 172 -6.79 -3.70 -3.78
N ILE A 173 -6.89 -2.75 -2.84
CA ILE A 173 -6.45 -1.36 -3.03
C ILE A 173 -4.98 -1.27 -3.47
N HIS A 174 -4.12 -2.17 -3.00
CA HIS A 174 -2.73 -2.26 -3.44
C HIS A 174 -2.62 -2.69 -4.91
N ASP A 175 -3.51 -3.58 -5.34
CA ASP A 175 -3.54 -4.06 -6.72
C ASP A 175 -4.14 -3.03 -7.66
N PHE A 176 -5.10 -2.23 -7.18
CA PHE A 176 -5.63 -1.08 -7.94
C PHE A 176 -4.55 -0.02 -8.17
N ASP A 177 -3.74 0.29 -7.16
CA ASP A 177 -2.61 1.19 -7.31
C ASP A 177 -1.58 0.63 -8.30
N MET A 178 -1.21 -0.65 -8.17
CA MET A 178 -0.28 -1.32 -9.09
C MET A 178 -0.82 -1.40 -10.51
N ALA A 179 -2.11 -1.66 -10.72
CA ALA A 179 -2.72 -1.66 -12.05
C ALA A 179 -2.56 -0.30 -12.74
N ARG A 180 -2.89 0.80 -12.04
CA ARG A 180 -2.69 2.17 -12.54
C ARG A 180 -1.22 2.45 -12.89
N PHE A 181 -0.32 2.06 -11.98
CA PHE A 181 1.11 2.24 -12.14
C PHE A 181 1.68 1.51 -13.36
N LEU A 182 1.23 0.28 -13.63
CA LEU A 182 1.72 -0.54 -14.74
C LEU A 182 1.03 -0.25 -16.08
N LEU A 183 -0.29 0.00 -16.07
CA LEU A 183 -1.03 0.38 -17.27
C LEU A 183 -0.57 1.75 -17.82
N GLY A 184 -0.08 2.64 -16.93
CA GLY A 184 0.29 4.02 -17.30
C GLY A 184 -0.91 4.88 -17.72
N GLU A 185 -2.12 4.42 -17.44
CA GLU A 185 -3.39 5.06 -17.77
C GLU A 185 -4.43 4.73 -16.68
N GLU A 186 -5.32 5.67 -16.38
CA GLU A 186 -6.37 5.46 -15.39
C GLU A 186 -7.44 4.50 -15.91
N PRO A 187 -7.82 3.46 -15.13
CA PRO A 187 -8.95 2.62 -15.47
C PRO A 187 -10.27 3.42 -15.52
N ALA A 188 -11.03 3.24 -16.59
CA ALA A 188 -12.31 3.91 -16.80
C ALA A 188 -13.51 3.03 -16.40
N LYS A 189 -13.33 1.70 -16.42
CA LYS A 189 -14.39 0.73 -16.09
C LYS A 189 -13.86 -0.39 -15.21
N VAL A 190 -14.74 -0.89 -14.33
CA VAL A 190 -14.50 -2.04 -13.43
C VAL A 190 -15.62 -3.06 -13.59
N SER A 191 -15.23 -4.34 -13.74
CA SER A 191 -16.09 -5.51 -13.57
C SER A 191 -15.51 -6.38 -12.46
N ALA A 192 -16.29 -6.66 -11.42
CA ALA A 192 -15.83 -7.44 -10.27
C ALA A 192 -16.81 -8.54 -9.89
N HIS A 193 -16.26 -9.70 -9.50
CA HIS A 193 -16.96 -10.80 -8.88
C HIS A 193 -16.34 -11.06 -7.51
N ALA A 194 -17.18 -11.27 -6.50
CA ALA A 194 -16.74 -11.49 -5.13
C ALA A 194 -17.53 -12.62 -4.49
N SER A 195 -16.87 -13.42 -3.65
CA SER A 195 -17.44 -14.60 -3.01
C SER A 195 -16.86 -14.80 -1.61
N VAL A 196 -17.55 -15.60 -0.81
CA VAL A 196 -17.10 -16.10 0.50
C VAL A 196 -16.76 -17.56 0.35
N LEU A 197 -15.49 -17.89 0.15
CA LEU A 197 -14.99 -19.24 -0.13
C LEU A 197 -14.00 -19.73 0.93
N VAL A 198 -13.48 -18.83 1.76
CA VAL A 198 -12.43 -19.10 2.75
C VAL A 198 -13.00 -19.26 4.15
N ASP A 199 -13.80 -18.29 4.62
CA ASP A 199 -14.34 -18.25 5.96
C ASP A 199 -15.74 -17.61 5.99
N LYS A 200 -16.74 -18.37 6.45
CA LYS A 200 -18.13 -17.92 6.55
C LYS A 200 -18.34 -16.72 7.49
N GLU A 201 -17.46 -16.57 8.50
CA GLU A 201 -17.51 -15.44 9.43
C GLU A 201 -17.19 -14.11 8.71
N ILE A 202 -16.41 -14.14 7.62
CA ILE A 202 -16.16 -12.97 6.77
C ILE A 202 -17.46 -12.53 6.09
N GLY A 203 -18.20 -13.50 5.52
CA GLY A 203 -19.52 -13.24 4.96
C GLY A 203 -20.54 -12.72 5.99
N ALA A 204 -20.54 -13.31 7.19
CA ALA A 204 -21.37 -12.83 8.30
C ALA A 204 -20.99 -11.42 8.77
N ALA A 205 -19.75 -10.98 8.54
CA ALA A 205 -19.30 -9.61 8.78
C ALA A 205 -19.65 -8.63 7.65
N GLY A 206 -20.26 -9.12 6.54
CA GLY A 206 -20.65 -8.30 5.39
C GLY A 206 -19.55 -8.05 4.37
N ASP A 207 -18.48 -8.88 4.35
CA ASP A 207 -17.35 -8.78 3.44
C ASP A 207 -17.18 -10.05 2.60
N PHE A 208 -16.23 -10.01 1.68
CA PHE A 208 -15.78 -11.12 0.83
C PHE A 208 -14.35 -11.53 1.17
N ASP A 209 -13.96 -12.73 0.70
CA ASP A 209 -12.61 -13.26 0.91
C ASP A 209 -11.91 -13.71 -0.38
N SER A 210 -12.65 -13.71 -1.49
CA SER A 210 -12.17 -14.14 -2.80
C SER A 210 -12.77 -13.24 -3.86
N VAL A 211 -11.94 -12.57 -4.67
CA VAL A 211 -12.41 -11.64 -5.70
C VAL A 211 -11.64 -11.82 -7.00
N SER A 212 -12.35 -11.59 -8.11
CA SER A 212 -11.79 -11.45 -9.45
C SER A 212 -12.27 -10.12 -10.03
N VAL A 213 -11.32 -9.30 -10.50
CA VAL A 213 -11.61 -7.96 -11.02
C VAL A 213 -11.00 -7.81 -12.40
N ILE A 214 -11.75 -7.18 -13.31
CA ILE A 214 -11.27 -6.72 -14.60
C ILE A 214 -11.38 -5.20 -14.64
N LEU A 215 -10.28 -4.53 -14.95
CA LEU A 215 -10.20 -3.10 -15.19
C LEU A 215 -9.99 -2.87 -16.68
N GLU A 216 -10.62 -1.84 -17.22
CA GLU A 216 -10.47 -1.40 -18.63
C GLU A 216 -10.19 0.10 -18.64
N THR A 217 -9.14 0.53 -19.37
CA THR A 217 -8.84 1.94 -19.58
C THR A 217 -9.63 2.51 -20.76
N ALA A 218 -9.57 3.82 -20.97
CA ALA A 218 -10.24 4.46 -22.12
C ALA A 218 -9.63 4.03 -23.46
N SER A 219 -8.33 3.72 -23.50
CA SER A 219 -7.65 3.19 -24.70
C SER A 219 -7.92 1.70 -24.96
N GLY A 220 -8.56 0.99 -24.03
CA GLY A 220 -8.86 -0.44 -24.12
C GLY A 220 -7.80 -1.35 -23.50
N ARG A 221 -6.75 -0.82 -22.84
CA ARG A 221 -5.82 -1.63 -22.03
C ARG A 221 -6.57 -2.30 -20.88
N GLN A 222 -6.17 -3.50 -20.50
CA GLN A 222 -6.88 -4.30 -19.51
C GLN A 222 -5.97 -4.71 -18.35
N CYS A 223 -6.57 -4.84 -17.15
CA CYS A 223 -5.92 -5.49 -16.02
C CYS A 223 -6.85 -6.51 -15.39
N VAL A 224 -6.34 -7.72 -15.13
CA VAL A 224 -7.04 -8.78 -14.40
C VAL A 224 -6.39 -8.93 -13.04
N ILE A 225 -7.20 -8.84 -11.97
CA ILE A 225 -6.76 -9.01 -10.59
C ILE A 225 -7.46 -10.22 -9.99
N SER A 226 -6.69 -11.10 -9.32
CA SER A 226 -7.20 -12.25 -8.57
C SER A 226 -6.71 -12.19 -7.13
N ASN A 227 -7.63 -12.02 -6.16
CA ASN A 227 -7.30 -12.01 -4.75
C ASN A 227 -7.98 -13.15 -4.00
N SER A 228 -7.32 -13.64 -2.96
CA SER A 228 -7.88 -14.54 -1.96
C SER A 228 -7.23 -14.32 -0.60
N ARG A 229 -8.04 -14.36 0.46
CA ARG A 229 -7.53 -14.31 1.83
C ARG A 229 -7.01 -15.67 2.32
N ARG A 230 -6.67 -16.60 1.38
CA ARG A 230 -6.04 -17.87 1.70
C ARG A 230 -5.14 -18.37 0.57
N ALA A 231 -3.87 -18.60 0.92
CA ALA A 231 -2.88 -19.33 0.12
C ALA A 231 -2.05 -20.21 1.05
N THR A 232 -2.36 -21.50 1.11
CA THR A 232 -1.71 -22.46 2.04
C THR A 232 -0.23 -22.68 1.75
N TYR A 233 0.24 -22.24 0.59
CA TYR A 233 1.64 -22.35 0.12
C TYR A 233 2.47 -21.09 0.38
N GLY A 234 1.91 -20.06 1.04
CA GLY A 234 2.59 -18.84 1.43
C GLY A 234 2.00 -17.57 0.79
N TYR A 235 2.66 -16.44 0.99
CA TYR A 235 2.22 -15.13 0.52
C TYR A 235 2.44 -14.99 -0.99
N ASP A 236 1.39 -15.19 -1.78
CA ASP A 236 1.44 -15.23 -3.25
C ASP A 236 1.22 -13.84 -3.87
N GLN A 237 2.29 -13.30 -4.46
CA GLN A 237 2.30 -11.95 -5.03
C GLN A 237 3.01 -11.97 -6.37
N ARG A 238 2.25 -11.99 -7.47
CA ARG A 238 2.77 -12.09 -8.83
C ARG A 238 2.17 -11.04 -9.75
N ILE A 239 2.99 -10.55 -10.67
CA ILE A 239 2.61 -9.58 -11.71
C ILE A 239 3.15 -10.05 -13.05
N GLU A 240 2.33 -9.96 -14.08
CA GLU A 240 2.71 -10.14 -15.47
C GLU A 240 2.17 -8.97 -16.29
N VAL A 241 2.99 -8.42 -17.18
CA VAL A 241 2.60 -7.37 -18.13
C VAL A 241 2.91 -7.87 -19.54
N HIS A 242 1.87 -7.98 -20.37
CA HIS A 242 1.95 -8.29 -21.77
C HIS A 242 1.91 -7.01 -22.60
N GLY A 243 2.78 -6.91 -23.56
CA GLY A 243 2.87 -5.76 -24.48
C GLY A 243 3.08 -6.20 -25.92
N SER A 244 3.03 -5.24 -26.84
CA SER A 244 3.06 -5.47 -28.29
C SER A 244 4.35 -6.11 -28.83
N LYS A 245 5.43 -6.16 -28.02
CA LYS A 245 6.72 -6.74 -28.41
C LYS A 245 7.20 -7.85 -27.49
N GLY A 246 6.45 -8.20 -26.45
CA GLY A 246 6.85 -9.21 -25.47
C GLY A 246 6.11 -9.09 -24.15
N MET A 247 6.63 -9.74 -23.13
CA MET A 247 6.06 -9.70 -21.79
C MET A 247 7.16 -9.57 -20.74
N VAL A 248 6.81 -9.05 -19.58
CA VAL A 248 7.65 -9.03 -18.38
C VAL A 248 6.85 -9.52 -17.19
N ALA A 249 7.47 -10.32 -16.31
CA ALA A 249 6.80 -10.85 -15.14
C ALA A 249 7.68 -10.77 -13.89
N ALA A 250 7.04 -10.59 -12.75
CA ALA A 250 7.63 -10.74 -11.43
C ALA A 250 6.99 -11.95 -10.74
N GLU A 251 7.80 -12.97 -10.51
CA GLU A 251 7.43 -14.22 -9.85
C GLU A 251 7.44 -14.09 -8.33
N ASN A 252 6.84 -15.07 -7.66
CA ASN A 252 6.86 -15.18 -6.21
C ASN A 252 8.28 -15.26 -5.65
N GLN A 253 8.50 -14.53 -4.56
CA GLN A 253 9.78 -14.49 -3.86
C GLN A 253 9.81 -15.48 -2.69
N ARG A 254 10.99 -16.06 -2.49
CA ARG A 254 11.31 -16.98 -1.38
C ARG A 254 12.43 -16.39 -0.53
N PRO A 255 12.47 -16.73 0.78
CA PRO A 255 13.56 -16.27 1.65
C PRO A 255 14.95 -16.65 1.15
N VAL A 256 15.07 -17.80 0.45
CA VAL A 256 16.31 -18.27 -0.18
C VAL A 256 16.00 -18.94 -1.51
N SER A 257 16.93 -18.78 -2.48
CA SER A 257 16.81 -19.34 -3.83
C SER A 257 17.61 -20.63 -3.94
N ILE A 258 17.06 -21.74 -3.40
CA ILE A 258 17.63 -23.09 -3.55
C ILE A 258 16.59 -24.06 -4.11
N GLU A 259 17.05 -25.14 -4.68
CA GLU A 259 16.24 -26.27 -5.13
C GLU A 259 16.90 -27.57 -4.69
N VAL A 260 16.14 -28.48 -4.11
CA VAL A 260 16.59 -29.82 -3.73
C VAL A 260 16.04 -30.81 -4.74
N ALA A 261 16.94 -31.54 -5.43
CA ALA A 261 16.61 -32.60 -6.35
C ALA A 261 17.00 -33.95 -5.75
N ASN A 262 16.05 -34.89 -5.66
CA ASN A 262 16.28 -36.27 -5.18
C ASN A 262 15.32 -37.24 -5.88
N ALA A 263 15.27 -38.50 -5.41
CA ALA A 263 14.39 -39.51 -5.99
C ALA A 263 12.88 -39.19 -5.93
N SER A 264 12.48 -38.25 -5.05
CA SER A 264 11.09 -37.77 -4.93
C SER A 264 10.77 -36.60 -5.89
N GLY A 265 11.76 -36.12 -6.66
CA GLY A 265 11.62 -34.99 -7.58
C GLY A 265 12.29 -33.70 -7.09
N TYR A 266 11.74 -32.58 -7.46
CA TYR A 266 12.28 -31.25 -7.15
C TYR A 266 11.44 -30.58 -6.06
N THR A 267 12.11 -30.01 -5.07
CA THR A 267 11.48 -29.28 -3.96
C THR A 267 12.15 -27.94 -3.78
N ARG A 268 11.36 -26.88 -3.64
CA ARG A 268 11.81 -25.51 -3.36
C ARG A 268 11.33 -25.08 -1.97
N PRO A 269 12.05 -24.17 -1.29
CA PRO A 269 11.58 -23.57 -0.04
C PRO A 269 10.19 -22.93 -0.20
N PRO A 270 9.39 -22.83 0.89
CA PRO A 270 8.12 -22.12 0.86
C PRO A 270 8.31 -20.65 0.46
N LEU A 271 7.25 -19.99 0.05
CA LEU A 271 7.23 -18.56 -0.16
C LEU A 271 7.44 -17.82 1.18
N HIS A 272 7.69 -16.51 1.13
CA HIS A 272 7.61 -15.69 2.33
C HIS A 272 6.27 -15.91 3.04
N ASP A 273 6.29 -15.84 4.37
CA ASP A 273 5.12 -16.11 5.20
C ASP A 273 4.09 -14.97 5.16
N PHE A 274 4.53 -13.71 5.05
CA PHE A 274 3.62 -12.56 4.99
C PHE A 274 4.30 -11.29 4.44
N PHE A 275 3.55 -10.18 4.34
CA PHE A 275 4.04 -8.92 3.79
C PHE A 275 5.26 -8.35 4.54
N MET A 276 5.33 -8.56 5.86
CA MET A 276 6.42 -8.03 6.69
C MET A 276 7.80 -8.60 6.35
N THR A 277 7.83 -9.83 5.86
CA THR A 277 9.07 -10.50 5.40
C THR A 277 9.27 -10.35 3.91
N ARG A 278 8.17 -10.34 3.13
CA ARG A 278 8.22 -10.20 1.67
C ARG A 278 8.64 -8.79 1.23
N TYR A 279 8.19 -7.75 1.92
CA TYR A 279 8.35 -6.36 1.50
C TYR A 279 9.32 -5.54 2.37
N THR A 280 10.25 -6.21 3.07
CA THR A 280 11.23 -5.50 3.94
C THR A 280 12.01 -4.43 3.16
N GLU A 281 12.47 -4.76 1.95
CA GLU A 281 13.20 -3.83 1.09
C GLU A 281 12.30 -2.75 0.51
N ALA A 282 11.07 -3.09 0.13
CA ALA A 282 10.10 -2.12 -0.35
C ALA A 282 9.80 -1.01 0.67
N TYR A 283 9.62 -1.37 1.94
CA TYR A 283 9.43 -0.39 3.03
C TYR A 283 10.66 0.50 3.26
N ALA A 284 11.86 -0.03 3.13
CA ALA A 284 13.08 0.76 3.22
C ALA A 284 13.20 1.74 2.03
N ASN A 285 12.91 1.26 0.82
CA ASN A 285 12.98 2.04 -0.41
C ASN A 285 11.91 3.15 -0.45
N GLU A 286 10.69 2.90 0.05
CA GLU A 286 9.65 3.93 0.05
C GLU A 286 9.98 5.08 1.02
N ILE A 287 10.56 4.79 2.19
CA ILE A 287 11.05 5.83 3.11
C ILE A 287 12.23 6.59 2.48
N ALA A 288 13.14 5.90 1.80
CA ALA A 288 14.23 6.57 1.06
C ALA A 288 13.68 7.48 -0.05
N GLY A 289 12.70 7.03 -0.82
CA GLY A 289 12.02 7.83 -1.84
C GLY A 289 11.29 9.05 -1.27
N PHE A 290 10.67 8.93 -0.10
CA PHE A 290 10.05 10.04 0.59
C PHE A 290 11.08 11.10 1.03
N ILE A 291 12.21 10.67 1.62
CA ILE A 291 13.32 11.53 2.02
C ILE A 291 13.90 12.27 0.79
N GLU A 292 14.08 11.54 -0.31
CA GLU A 292 14.57 12.12 -1.57
C GLU A 292 13.62 13.19 -2.12
N ALA A 293 12.31 12.92 -2.12
CA ALA A 293 11.29 13.89 -2.55
C ALA A 293 11.34 15.17 -1.70
N MET A 294 11.45 15.02 -0.37
CA MET A 294 11.61 16.17 0.55
C MET A 294 12.87 16.95 0.24
N ALA A 295 14.01 16.29 0.07
CA ALA A 295 15.31 16.95 -0.18
C ALA A 295 15.32 17.75 -1.50
N LYS A 296 14.61 17.26 -2.51
CA LYS A 296 14.49 17.90 -3.82
C LYS A 296 13.37 18.93 -3.90
N GLY A 297 12.51 19.05 -2.89
CA GLY A 297 11.28 19.83 -2.96
C GLY A 297 10.34 19.36 -4.08
N ALA A 298 10.43 18.06 -4.43
CA ALA A 298 9.64 17.43 -5.47
C ALA A 298 8.32 16.90 -4.92
N LYS A 299 7.34 16.72 -5.81
CA LYS A 299 6.11 16.02 -5.43
C LYS A 299 6.44 14.56 -5.08
N ALA A 300 6.03 14.15 -3.89
CA ALA A 300 6.17 12.74 -3.49
C ALA A 300 5.19 11.84 -4.27
N THR A 301 5.62 10.64 -4.58
CA THR A 301 4.80 9.63 -5.26
C THR A 301 5.04 8.27 -4.61
N PRO A 302 4.00 7.47 -4.33
CA PRO A 302 2.56 7.73 -4.59
C PRO A 302 2.01 8.93 -3.82
N SER A 303 1.26 9.76 -4.52
CA SER A 303 0.68 11.00 -4.00
C SER A 303 -0.68 10.75 -3.33
N GLY A 304 -1.24 11.78 -2.68
CA GLY A 304 -2.61 11.74 -2.19
C GLY A 304 -3.64 11.47 -3.31
N ARG A 305 -3.37 11.93 -4.55
CA ARG A 305 -4.22 11.64 -5.72
C ARG A 305 -4.19 10.15 -6.08
N ASP A 306 -3.04 9.48 -5.92
CA ASP A 306 -2.96 8.03 -6.10
C ASP A 306 -3.82 7.30 -5.06
N GLY A 307 -3.79 7.77 -3.79
CA GLY A 307 -4.67 7.26 -2.73
C GLY A 307 -6.15 7.41 -3.06
N LEU A 308 -6.56 8.59 -3.53
CA LEU A 308 -7.93 8.86 -3.95
C LEU A 308 -8.36 7.95 -5.12
N ALA A 309 -7.52 7.81 -6.12
CA ALA A 309 -7.83 7.00 -7.31
C ALA A 309 -7.95 5.51 -6.96
N ALA A 310 -7.06 4.98 -6.13
CA ALA A 310 -7.13 3.59 -5.67
C ALA A 310 -8.39 3.33 -4.83
N LEU A 311 -8.81 4.27 -3.98
CA LEU A 311 -10.07 4.18 -3.21
C LEU A 311 -11.30 4.25 -4.13
N ALA A 312 -11.31 5.14 -5.13
CA ALA A 312 -12.41 5.23 -6.09
C ALA A 312 -12.58 3.92 -6.89
N LEU A 313 -11.47 3.26 -7.26
CA LEU A 313 -11.48 1.94 -7.88
C LEU A 313 -12.01 0.87 -6.93
N ALA A 314 -11.65 0.90 -5.64
CA ALA A 314 -12.15 -0.02 -4.64
C ALA A 314 -13.67 0.11 -4.46
N ASP A 315 -14.20 1.33 -4.42
CA ASP A 315 -15.63 1.60 -4.33
C ASP A 315 -16.38 1.15 -5.58
N ALA A 316 -15.82 1.42 -6.76
CA ALA A 316 -16.39 0.96 -8.03
C ALA A 316 -16.41 -0.57 -8.14
N ALA A 317 -15.36 -1.25 -7.65
CA ALA A 317 -15.28 -2.71 -7.63
C ALA A 317 -16.29 -3.32 -6.65
N LEU A 318 -16.42 -2.76 -5.45
CA LEU A 318 -17.45 -3.17 -4.48
C LEU A 318 -18.85 -3.03 -5.08
N LYS A 319 -19.14 -1.88 -5.71
CA LYS A 319 -20.41 -1.63 -6.39
C LYS A 319 -20.66 -2.62 -7.53
N SER A 320 -19.63 -2.88 -8.35
CA SER A 320 -19.72 -3.85 -9.44
C SER A 320 -20.05 -5.26 -8.95
N ALA A 321 -19.34 -5.72 -7.91
CA ALA A 321 -19.57 -7.04 -7.31
C ALA A 321 -20.95 -7.17 -6.67
N THR A 322 -21.47 -6.10 -6.07
CA THR A 322 -22.76 -6.09 -5.39
C THR A 322 -23.93 -6.00 -6.38
N GLU A 323 -23.80 -5.19 -7.43
CA GLU A 323 -24.85 -4.96 -8.43
C GLU A 323 -24.77 -5.94 -9.62
N GLY A 324 -23.69 -6.73 -9.77
CA GLY A 324 -23.52 -7.70 -10.85
C GLY A 324 -23.37 -7.06 -12.23
N ARG A 325 -22.80 -5.86 -12.32
CA ARG A 325 -22.64 -5.13 -13.59
C ARG A 325 -21.31 -4.38 -13.67
N VAL A 326 -20.93 -4.00 -14.86
CA VAL A 326 -19.80 -3.08 -15.09
C VAL A 326 -20.12 -1.69 -14.50
N VAL A 327 -19.16 -1.09 -13.85
CA VAL A 327 -19.25 0.26 -13.26
C VAL A 327 -18.20 1.17 -13.88
N GLU A 328 -18.62 2.37 -14.30
CA GLU A 328 -17.69 3.42 -14.70
C GLU A 328 -17.01 4.03 -13.47
N VAL A 329 -15.69 4.25 -13.58
CA VAL A 329 -14.88 4.86 -12.52
C VAL A 329 -14.87 6.36 -12.69
N LYS A 330 -15.17 7.08 -11.62
CA LYS A 330 -15.07 8.54 -11.55
C LYS A 330 -14.04 8.90 -10.49
N ILE A 331 -12.84 9.20 -10.93
CA ILE A 331 -11.79 9.80 -10.10
C ILE A 331 -12.05 11.30 -10.18
N GLY A 332 -12.60 11.88 -9.11
CA GLY A 332 -13.00 13.28 -9.05
C GLY A 332 -11.84 14.27 -9.14
#